data_bb75da8ee48b2bd1fd52f805d2af6bdc
#
_entry.id   bb75da8ee48b2bd1fd52f805d2af6bdc
#
_cell.length_a   1.000
_cell.length_b   1.000
_cell.length_c   1.000
_cell.angle_alpha   90.00
_cell.angle_beta   90.00
_cell.angle_gamma   90.00
#
_symmetry.space_group_name_H-M   'P 1'
#
loop_
_entity.id
_entity.type
_entity.pdbx_description
1 polymer ?
#
loop_
_entity_poly.entity_id
_entity_poly.type
_entity_poly.pdbx_seq_one_letter_code
_entity_poly.pdbx_strand_id
1 'polypeptide(L)'
;QAILKRTRNSQGILIGTARANPGKNISHPSHLTDTSRNSPLTTVYKALRSIEVDALVSIGGDDTLKTANKFKMYQDTLPADAKRIPVVHLPKTIDNDYMGIDFTFGYFTAVHTLATEIRNLLADAESSRSYYLAETMGRSAGWLAYGAAIAGEASLVISVEDITGKYRAEEEMVNPATGERRMRPIMNVDEVVSRIVATMRVREEEEGREFGVIVLAEGLAEYLPMTYLQGVERDEHGHLAIAQLNLSRLFSRLIAEKYNQLTGRKRKVTGLQLGYEARCAQPHAFDVMLGSQLGVGAFRALVEEKRNGVMVSIVGQLDLNYVPFEDLVDPETLVTVVRYVKPDSDFHRLARFLESDVNE
;
A
#
# COMPACT_ATOMS: atom_id res chain seq x y z
N GLN A 1 23.94 5.43 -23.20
CA GLN A 1 23.57 4.02 -23.48
C GLN A 1 24.42 3.02 -22.66
N ALA A 2 25.72 3.24 -22.39
CA ALA A 2 26.54 2.32 -21.62
C ALA A 2 26.10 2.16 -20.17
N ILE A 3 25.58 3.23 -19.53
CA ILE A 3 25.08 3.23 -18.15
C ILE A 3 23.81 2.37 -18.03
N LEU A 4 22.98 2.30 -19.07
CA LEU A 4 21.69 1.60 -19.04
C LEU A 4 21.80 0.08 -19.30
N LYS A 5 22.92 -0.43 -19.80
CA LYS A 5 23.04 -1.83 -20.21
C LYS A 5 22.99 -2.87 -19.07
N ARG A 6 23.15 -2.49 -17.80
CA ARG A 6 23.16 -3.39 -16.65
C ARG A 6 22.24 -2.99 -15.50
N THR A 7 21.26 -2.12 -15.75
CA THR A 7 20.44 -1.52 -14.69
C THR A 7 19.23 -2.36 -14.30
N ARG A 8 18.84 -3.36 -15.10
CA ARG A 8 17.60 -4.13 -14.90
C ARG A 8 17.55 -4.92 -13.59
N ASN A 9 18.70 -5.28 -13.03
CA ASN A 9 18.84 -6.00 -11.77
C ASN A 9 19.47 -5.12 -10.67
N SER A 10 19.50 -3.80 -10.85
CA SER A 10 20.05 -2.89 -9.84
C SER A 10 19.03 -2.63 -8.75
N GLN A 11 19.52 -2.54 -7.52
CA GLN A 11 18.73 -2.10 -6.38
C GLN A 11 18.52 -0.58 -6.42
N GLY A 12 17.39 -0.13 -5.87
CA GLY A 12 17.06 1.29 -5.78
C GLY A 12 16.69 1.95 -7.11
N ILE A 13 16.72 3.28 -7.14
CA ILE A 13 16.29 4.09 -8.29
C ILE A 13 17.46 4.94 -8.77
N LEU A 14 17.96 4.66 -9.97
CA LEU A 14 19.13 5.32 -10.55
C LEU A 14 18.93 6.82 -10.81
N ILE A 15 17.74 7.23 -11.23
CA ILE A 15 17.42 8.62 -11.55
C ILE A 15 17.01 9.45 -10.33
N GLY A 16 17.01 8.82 -9.15
CA GLY A 16 16.52 9.44 -7.92
C GLY A 16 14.99 9.57 -7.86
N THR A 17 14.51 10.10 -6.76
CA THR A 17 13.08 10.38 -6.51
C THR A 17 12.90 11.75 -5.89
N ALA A 18 11.71 12.32 -6.04
CA ALA A 18 11.29 13.52 -5.33
C ALA A 18 9.86 13.36 -4.80
N ARG A 19 9.57 14.03 -3.68
CA ARG A 19 8.20 14.12 -3.13
C ARG A 19 7.46 15.38 -3.59
N ALA A 20 8.01 16.10 -4.59
CA ALA A 20 7.36 17.27 -5.15
C ALA A 20 6.02 16.89 -5.80
N ASN A 21 4.95 17.55 -5.37
CA ASN A 21 3.61 17.33 -5.89
C ASN A 21 3.04 18.64 -6.45
N PRO A 22 3.21 18.93 -7.74
CA PRO A 22 2.69 20.14 -8.37
C PRO A 22 1.16 20.18 -8.43
N GLY A 23 0.50 19.03 -8.25
CA GLY A 23 -0.96 18.91 -8.18
C GLY A 23 -1.55 19.04 -6.77
N LYS A 24 -0.75 19.35 -5.73
CA LYS A 24 -1.19 19.38 -4.32
C LYS A 24 -2.42 20.28 -4.08
N ASN A 25 -2.46 21.45 -4.74
CA ASN A 25 -3.53 22.42 -4.55
C ASN A 25 -4.79 22.13 -5.40
N ILE A 26 -4.78 21.08 -6.19
CA ILE A 26 -5.89 20.67 -7.06
C ILE A 26 -6.60 19.50 -6.39
N SER A 27 -7.77 19.76 -5.82
CA SER A 27 -8.61 18.73 -5.17
C SER A 27 -9.99 18.58 -5.83
N HIS A 28 -10.25 19.33 -6.89
CA HIS A 28 -11.47 19.27 -7.69
C HIS A 28 -11.16 19.77 -9.12
N PRO A 29 -11.83 19.26 -10.17
CA PRO A 29 -11.61 19.69 -11.56
C PRO A 29 -11.70 21.19 -11.80
N SER A 30 -12.60 21.90 -11.10
CA SER A 30 -12.72 23.37 -11.22
C SER A 30 -11.44 24.14 -10.82
N HIS A 31 -10.58 23.55 -10.01
CA HIS A 31 -9.30 24.16 -9.62
C HIS A 31 -8.27 24.18 -10.75
N LEU A 32 -8.48 23.42 -11.81
CA LEU A 32 -7.55 23.38 -12.95
C LEU A 32 -7.51 24.68 -13.75
N THR A 33 -8.57 25.48 -13.70
CA THR A 33 -8.66 26.78 -14.35
C THR A 33 -8.35 27.95 -13.38
N ASP A 34 -8.21 27.69 -12.09
CA ASP A 34 -7.86 28.67 -11.08
C ASP A 34 -6.34 28.90 -11.06
N THR A 35 -5.90 30.07 -11.53
CA THR A 35 -4.48 30.42 -11.65
C THR A 35 -3.74 30.47 -10.31
N SER A 36 -4.44 30.70 -9.20
CA SER A 36 -3.86 30.68 -7.86
C SER A 36 -3.49 29.26 -7.42
N ARG A 37 -4.25 28.25 -7.87
CA ARG A 37 -4.08 26.85 -7.51
C ARG A 37 -3.27 26.05 -8.53
N ASN A 38 -3.42 26.33 -9.84
CA ASN A 38 -2.76 25.60 -10.92
C ASN A 38 -1.34 26.09 -11.23
N SER A 39 -0.87 27.18 -10.61
CA SER A 39 0.45 27.78 -10.86
C SER A 39 1.61 26.77 -10.84
N PRO A 40 1.69 25.79 -9.91
CA PRO A 40 2.75 24.77 -9.95
C PRO A 40 2.69 23.87 -11.19
N LEU A 41 1.47 23.47 -11.64
CA LEU A 41 1.29 22.70 -12.87
C LEU A 41 1.70 23.52 -14.11
N THR A 42 1.33 24.80 -14.13
CA THR A 42 1.75 25.73 -15.17
C THR A 42 3.28 25.85 -15.25
N THR A 43 3.94 25.94 -14.10
CA THR A 43 5.40 26.01 -14.02
C THR A 43 6.05 24.76 -14.57
N VAL A 44 5.56 23.57 -14.17
CA VAL A 44 6.04 22.28 -14.69
C VAL A 44 5.84 22.19 -16.20
N TYR A 45 4.65 22.56 -16.70
CA TYR A 45 4.38 22.53 -18.14
C TYR A 45 5.35 23.44 -18.90
N LYS A 46 5.55 24.70 -18.47
CA LYS A 46 6.49 25.64 -19.10
C LYS A 46 7.93 25.13 -19.06
N ALA A 47 8.37 24.53 -17.95
CA ALA A 47 9.70 23.97 -17.82
C ALA A 47 9.92 22.81 -18.80
N LEU A 48 8.99 21.85 -18.87
CA LEU A 48 9.05 20.74 -19.81
C LEU A 48 9.05 21.24 -21.27
N ARG A 49 8.26 22.26 -21.58
CA ARG A 49 8.22 22.89 -22.90
C ARG A 49 9.55 23.58 -23.26
N SER A 50 10.19 24.26 -22.30
CA SER A 50 11.46 24.97 -22.53
C SER A 50 12.63 24.06 -22.86
N ILE A 51 12.56 22.79 -22.46
CA ILE A 51 13.55 21.75 -22.78
C ILE A 51 13.05 20.77 -23.86
N GLU A 52 11.99 21.18 -24.58
CA GLU A 52 11.44 20.46 -25.75
C GLU A 52 11.02 19.01 -25.49
N VAL A 53 10.48 18.72 -24.29
CA VAL A 53 9.95 17.39 -23.98
C VAL A 53 8.78 17.06 -24.92
N ASP A 54 8.84 15.89 -25.55
CA ASP A 54 7.81 15.39 -26.46
C ASP A 54 6.77 14.51 -25.76
N ALA A 55 7.17 13.80 -24.71
CA ALA A 55 6.28 12.91 -23.93
C ALA A 55 6.80 12.73 -22.50
N LEU A 56 5.92 12.40 -21.57
CA LEU A 56 6.24 12.16 -20.16
C LEU A 56 5.88 10.74 -19.76
N VAL A 57 6.85 10.01 -19.19
CA VAL A 57 6.62 8.76 -18.49
C VAL A 57 6.64 9.04 -17.00
N SER A 58 5.50 8.92 -16.36
CA SER A 58 5.33 9.06 -14.91
C SER A 58 5.52 7.69 -14.27
N ILE A 59 6.39 7.56 -13.27
CA ILE A 59 6.68 6.27 -12.61
C ILE A 59 6.53 6.43 -11.10
N GLY A 60 5.61 5.71 -10.50
CA GLY A 60 5.40 5.81 -9.05
C GLY A 60 4.14 5.15 -8.53
N GLY A 61 3.82 5.47 -7.27
CA GLY A 61 2.61 5.02 -6.61
C GLY A 61 1.42 5.95 -6.84
N ASP A 62 0.41 5.78 -6.03
CA ASP A 62 -0.87 6.47 -6.03
C ASP A 62 -0.76 8.01 -6.20
N ASP A 63 0.01 8.70 -5.37
CA ASP A 63 0.18 10.16 -5.47
C ASP A 63 0.82 10.60 -6.79
N THR A 64 1.65 9.74 -7.37
CA THR A 64 2.28 10.01 -8.67
C THR A 64 1.27 9.88 -9.80
N LEU A 65 0.38 8.88 -9.76
CA LEU A 65 -0.73 8.75 -10.72
C LEU A 65 -1.69 9.94 -10.63
N LYS A 66 -2.10 10.32 -9.41
CA LYS A 66 -2.94 11.51 -9.18
C LYS A 66 -2.32 12.76 -9.81
N THR A 67 -1.02 12.94 -9.63
CA THR A 67 -0.28 14.09 -10.19
C THR A 67 -0.22 14.01 -11.72
N ALA A 68 0.03 12.84 -12.29
CA ALA A 68 0.04 12.62 -13.74
C ALA A 68 -1.33 12.90 -14.37
N ASN A 69 -2.41 12.44 -13.74
CA ASN A 69 -3.78 12.73 -14.17
C ASN A 69 -4.10 14.22 -14.11
N LYS A 70 -3.80 14.91 -13.01
CA LYS A 70 -4.00 16.36 -12.87
C LYS A 70 -3.20 17.15 -13.90
N PHE A 71 -1.98 16.71 -14.21
CA PHE A 71 -1.17 17.34 -15.25
C PHE A 71 -1.76 17.12 -16.66
N LYS A 72 -2.29 15.94 -16.96
CA LYS A 72 -3.02 15.67 -18.21
C LYS A 72 -4.26 16.56 -18.30
N MET A 73 -5.10 16.57 -17.26
CA MET A 73 -6.32 17.38 -17.22
C MET A 73 -6.02 18.88 -17.31
N TYR A 74 -4.97 19.36 -16.65
CA TYR A 74 -4.53 20.76 -16.79
C TYR A 74 -4.21 21.10 -18.24
N GLN A 75 -3.51 20.23 -18.96
CA GLN A 75 -3.20 20.46 -20.37
C GLN A 75 -4.46 20.52 -21.23
N ASP A 76 -5.52 19.80 -20.89
CA ASP A 76 -6.80 19.84 -21.62
C ASP A 76 -7.47 21.22 -21.50
N THR A 77 -7.17 22.00 -20.44
CA THR A 77 -7.68 23.37 -20.27
C THR A 77 -6.91 24.42 -21.09
N LEU A 78 -5.75 24.08 -21.66
CA LEU A 78 -4.94 25.01 -22.44
C LEU A 78 -5.57 25.32 -23.81
N PRO A 79 -5.25 26.46 -24.46
CA PRO A 79 -5.69 26.78 -25.81
C PRO A 79 -5.39 25.66 -26.81
N ALA A 80 -6.20 25.54 -27.88
CA ALA A 80 -6.11 24.46 -28.85
C ALA A 80 -4.75 24.38 -29.57
N ASP A 81 -4.09 25.54 -29.77
CA ASP A 81 -2.78 25.68 -30.40
C ASP A 81 -1.60 25.36 -29.47
N ALA A 82 -1.85 25.21 -28.17
CA ALA A 82 -0.81 24.84 -27.21
C ALA A 82 -0.35 23.38 -27.44
N LYS A 83 0.95 23.17 -27.59
CA LYS A 83 1.50 21.80 -27.77
C LYS A 83 1.25 20.97 -26.51
N ARG A 84 0.59 19.85 -26.66
CA ARG A 84 0.37 18.86 -25.59
C ARG A 84 1.61 17.98 -25.40
N ILE A 85 1.87 17.60 -24.16
CA ILE A 85 2.88 16.61 -23.77
C ILE A 85 2.10 15.37 -23.32
N PRO A 86 2.01 14.32 -24.15
CA PRO A 86 1.31 13.10 -23.75
C PRO A 86 1.97 12.49 -22.51
N VAL A 87 1.13 11.92 -21.64
CA VAL A 87 1.55 11.34 -20.37
C VAL A 87 1.08 9.89 -20.30
N VAL A 88 2.01 9.00 -19.96
CA VAL A 88 1.68 7.64 -19.54
C VAL A 88 2.22 7.39 -18.14
N HIS A 89 1.57 6.49 -17.39
CA HIS A 89 1.95 6.16 -16.04
C HIS A 89 2.37 4.68 -15.92
N LEU A 90 3.45 4.41 -15.18
CA LEU A 90 3.90 3.08 -14.80
C LEU A 90 3.69 2.88 -13.31
N PRO A 91 2.89 1.89 -12.88
CA PRO A 91 2.56 1.67 -11.48
C PRO A 91 3.72 1.01 -10.75
N LYS A 92 4.48 1.80 -9.97
CA LYS A 92 5.59 1.35 -9.13
C LYS A 92 5.24 1.53 -7.67
N THR A 93 4.75 0.47 -7.06
CA THR A 93 4.45 0.38 -5.63
C THR A 93 4.55 -1.06 -5.16
N ILE A 94 4.93 -1.24 -3.90
CA ILE A 94 4.92 -2.56 -3.24
C ILE A 94 3.53 -2.93 -2.70
N ASP A 95 2.59 -1.98 -2.67
CA ASP A 95 1.29 -2.14 -1.99
C ASP A 95 0.28 -2.94 -2.82
N ASN A 96 0.49 -3.08 -4.13
CA ASN A 96 -0.38 -3.81 -5.06
C ASN A 96 -1.85 -3.35 -5.06
N ASP A 97 -2.09 -2.09 -4.78
CA ASP A 97 -3.40 -1.50 -4.54
C ASP A 97 -4.01 -0.75 -5.75
N TYR A 98 -3.42 -0.89 -6.93
CA TYR A 98 -3.92 -0.31 -8.18
C TYR A 98 -5.01 -1.16 -8.84
N MET A 99 -6.05 -0.50 -9.32
CA MET A 99 -7.04 -1.13 -10.20
C MET A 99 -6.43 -1.41 -11.58
N GLY A 100 -6.94 -2.45 -12.25
CA GLY A 100 -6.64 -2.73 -13.67
C GLY A 100 -5.26 -3.32 -13.95
N ILE A 101 -4.50 -3.73 -12.94
CA ILE A 101 -3.26 -4.50 -13.07
C ILE A 101 -3.27 -5.69 -12.10
N ASP A 102 -2.73 -6.83 -12.50
CA ASP A 102 -2.71 -8.00 -11.64
C ASP A 102 -1.70 -7.83 -10.50
N PHE A 103 -0.47 -7.42 -10.83
CA PHE A 103 0.58 -7.18 -9.85
C PHE A 103 1.37 -5.92 -10.19
N THR A 104 1.57 -5.05 -9.20
CA THR A 104 2.35 -3.83 -9.37
C THR A 104 3.85 -4.12 -9.29
N PHE A 105 4.65 -3.30 -9.98
CA PHE A 105 6.11 -3.41 -9.97
C PHE A 105 6.67 -3.11 -8.58
N GLY A 106 7.36 -4.10 -8.03
CA GLY A 106 7.94 -4.08 -6.68
C GLY A 106 7.23 -4.98 -5.67
N TYR A 107 6.00 -5.41 -5.95
CA TYR A 107 5.21 -6.23 -5.03
C TYR A 107 5.88 -7.58 -4.71
N PHE A 108 6.30 -8.34 -5.73
CA PHE A 108 6.93 -9.65 -5.49
C PHE A 108 8.29 -9.56 -4.83
N THR A 109 9.06 -8.52 -5.12
CA THR A 109 10.31 -8.24 -4.41
C THR A 109 10.06 -7.99 -2.92
N ALA A 110 9.04 -7.20 -2.61
CA ALA A 110 8.67 -6.92 -1.23
C ALA A 110 8.13 -8.17 -0.51
N VAL A 111 7.20 -8.91 -1.14
CA VAL A 111 6.68 -10.17 -0.58
C VAL A 111 7.83 -11.16 -0.30
N HIS A 112 8.76 -11.35 -1.25
CA HIS A 112 9.89 -12.26 -1.09
C HIS A 112 10.79 -11.87 0.10
N THR A 113 11.09 -10.59 0.22
CA THR A 113 11.93 -10.06 1.31
C THR A 113 11.25 -10.24 2.65
N LEU A 114 9.99 -9.79 2.76
CA LEU A 114 9.22 -9.88 4.01
C LEU A 114 8.95 -11.33 4.42
N ALA A 115 8.64 -12.21 3.47
CA ALA A 115 8.47 -13.63 3.74
C ALA A 115 9.76 -14.28 4.27
N THR A 116 10.92 -13.84 3.78
CA THR A 116 12.21 -14.31 4.31
C THR A 116 12.42 -13.86 5.75
N GLU A 117 12.11 -12.61 6.07
CA GLU A 117 12.17 -12.11 7.45
C GLU A 117 11.17 -12.81 8.36
N ILE A 118 9.94 -13.05 7.91
CA ILE A 118 8.93 -13.80 8.69
C ILE A 118 9.43 -15.20 9.02
N ARG A 119 10.05 -15.93 8.07
CA ARG A 119 10.64 -17.26 8.33
C ARG A 119 11.80 -17.22 9.32
N ASN A 120 12.64 -16.18 9.24
CA ASN A 120 13.72 -15.95 10.22
C ASN A 120 13.14 -15.73 11.63
N LEU A 121 12.09 -14.90 11.74
CA LEU A 121 11.38 -14.69 12.99
C LEU A 121 10.70 -15.95 13.51
N LEU A 122 10.14 -16.79 12.63
CA LEU A 122 9.51 -18.03 13.01
C LEU A 122 10.52 -19.01 13.62
N ALA A 123 11.71 -19.12 13.04
CA ALA A 123 12.80 -19.95 13.57
C ALA A 123 13.29 -19.46 14.96
N ASP A 124 13.39 -18.12 15.15
CA ASP A 124 13.72 -17.56 16.47
C ASP A 124 12.58 -17.77 17.47
N ALA A 125 11.33 -17.57 17.04
CA ALA A 125 10.15 -17.82 17.86
C ALA A 125 10.08 -19.25 18.37
N GLU A 126 10.37 -20.24 17.51
CA GLU A 126 10.44 -21.64 17.86
C GLU A 126 11.51 -21.92 18.92
N SER A 127 12.71 -21.38 18.73
CA SER A 127 13.83 -21.56 19.65
C SER A 127 13.57 -20.93 21.03
N SER A 128 12.88 -19.81 21.06
CA SER A 128 12.62 -19.04 22.28
C SER A 128 11.25 -19.30 22.91
N ARG A 129 10.39 -20.11 22.27
CA ARG A 129 8.99 -20.34 22.65
C ARG A 129 8.23 -19.04 22.86
N SER A 130 8.29 -18.15 21.87
CA SER A 130 7.71 -16.81 21.93
C SER A 130 6.89 -16.50 20.68
N TYR A 131 6.21 -15.35 20.66
CA TYR A 131 5.49 -14.86 19.49
C TYR A 131 6.09 -13.55 18.99
N TYR A 132 6.13 -13.42 17.69
CA TYR A 132 6.43 -12.15 17.02
C TYR A 132 5.17 -11.58 16.39
N LEU A 133 5.05 -10.26 16.49
CA LEU A 133 4.01 -9.47 15.83
C LEU A 133 4.68 -8.60 14.78
N ALA A 134 4.60 -9.01 13.53
CA ALA A 134 5.23 -8.35 12.40
C ALA A 134 4.24 -7.38 11.74
N GLU A 135 4.47 -6.08 11.89
CA GLU A 135 3.73 -5.05 11.20
C GLU A 135 4.35 -4.82 9.83
N THR A 136 3.59 -5.07 8.75
CA THR A 136 4.06 -4.89 7.38
C THR A 136 3.54 -3.59 6.79
N MET A 137 4.33 -2.98 5.90
CA MET A 137 3.88 -1.85 5.09
C MET A 137 2.66 -2.23 4.24
N GLY A 138 1.98 -1.23 3.70
CA GLY A 138 0.75 -1.34 2.92
C GLY A 138 -0.36 -0.51 3.56
N ARG A 139 -0.42 0.80 3.20
CA ARG A 139 -1.27 1.77 3.88
C ARG A 139 -2.76 1.49 3.70
N SER A 140 -3.19 1.19 2.48
CA SER A 140 -4.62 1.21 2.12
C SER A 140 -5.22 -0.18 2.03
N ALA A 141 -4.48 -1.17 1.58
CA ALA A 141 -4.95 -2.53 1.33
C ALA A 141 -3.95 -3.57 1.84
N GLY A 142 -4.45 -4.75 2.16
CA GLY A 142 -3.68 -5.82 2.80
C GLY A 142 -2.86 -6.71 1.88
N TRP A 143 -2.77 -6.43 0.59
CA TRP A 143 -2.07 -7.29 -0.37
C TRP A 143 -0.68 -7.72 0.08
N LEU A 144 0.12 -6.77 0.56
CA LEU A 144 1.48 -7.05 1.00
C LEU A 144 1.51 -7.90 2.28
N ALA A 145 0.64 -7.58 3.25
CA ALA A 145 0.52 -8.35 4.49
C ALA A 145 0.11 -9.80 4.22
N TYR A 146 -0.94 -10.00 3.40
CA TYR A 146 -1.37 -11.34 3.00
C TYR A 146 -0.29 -12.09 2.22
N GLY A 147 0.31 -11.45 1.21
CA GLY A 147 1.35 -12.08 0.40
C GLY A 147 2.56 -12.51 1.24
N ALA A 148 3.03 -11.64 2.13
CA ALA A 148 4.13 -11.93 3.03
C ALA A 148 3.80 -13.03 4.05
N ALA A 149 2.58 -13.02 4.61
CA ALA A 149 2.12 -14.02 5.55
C ALA A 149 2.00 -15.41 4.91
N ILE A 150 1.37 -15.52 3.74
CA ILE A 150 1.23 -16.76 2.98
C ILE A 150 2.62 -17.35 2.65
N ALA A 151 3.51 -16.52 2.08
CA ALA A 151 4.82 -16.97 1.65
C ALA A 151 5.82 -17.17 2.80
N GLY A 152 5.58 -16.52 3.94
CA GLY A 152 6.41 -16.60 5.16
C GLY A 152 5.94 -17.60 6.18
N GLU A 153 4.83 -18.31 5.92
CA GLU A 153 4.22 -19.28 6.85
C GLU A 153 3.81 -18.68 8.20
N ALA A 154 3.27 -17.46 8.17
CA ALA A 154 2.76 -16.81 9.37
C ALA A 154 1.58 -17.59 9.96
N SER A 155 1.45 -17.53 11.28
CA SER A 155 0.40 -18.24 12.02
C SER A 155 -0.98 -17.59 11.88
N LEU A 156 -0.99 -16.29 11.60
CA LEU A 156 -2.20 -15.47 11.41
C LEU A 156 -1.80 -14.21 10.64
N VAL A 157 -2.70 -13.71 9.79
CA VAL A 157 -2.62 -12.36 9.22
C VAL A 157 -3.91 -11.59 9.47
N ILE A 158 -3.79 -10.31 9.85
CA ILE A 158 -4.92 -9.40 10.01
C ILE A 158 -4.64 -8.13 9.21
N SER A 159 -5.59 -7.77 8.37
CA SER A 159 -5.53 -6.59 7.51
C SER A 159 -6.80 -5.77 7.60
N VAL A 160 -6.84 -4.65 6.89
CA VAL A 160 -7.98 -3.71 6.86
C VAL A 160 -9.27 -4.38 6.36
N GLU A 161 -9.13 -5.35 5.46
CA GLU A 161 -10.26 -6.11 4.90
C GLU A 161 -10.92 -7.05 5.91
N ASP A 162 -10.21 -7.38 7.00
CA ASP A 162 -10.73 -8.23 8.08
C ASP A 162 -11.55 -7.44 9.11
N ILE A 163 -11.53 -6.10 9.03
CA ILE A 163 -12.26 -5.24 9.97
C ILE A 163 -13.74 -5.17 9.55
N THR A 164 -14.42 -6.29 9.73
CA THR A 164 -15.83 -6.51 9.41
C THR A 164 -16.55 -7.20 10.57
N GLY A 165 -17.88 -7.24 10.55
CA GLY A 165 -18.68 -7.93 11.56
C GLY A 165 -18.30 -7.51 12.99
N LYS A 166 -17.99 -8.48 13.86
CA LYS A 166 -17.59 -8.24 15.27
C LYS A 166 -16.30 -7.44 15.44
N TYR A 167 -15.43 -7.45 14.43
CA TYR A 167 -14.14 -6.72 14.45
C TYR A 167 -14.28 -5.24 14.09
N ARG A 168 -15.45 -4.83 13.61
CA ARG A 168 -15.76 -3.44 13.24
C ARG A 168 -16.68 -2.78 14.27
N ALA A 169 -16.42 -1.52 14.57
CA ALA A 169 -17.29 -0.62 15.30
C ALA A 169 -17.34 0.73 14.58
N GLU A 170 -18.13 1.65 15.09
CA GLU A 170 -18.27 3.01 14.56
C GLU A 170 -17.95 4.02 15.65
N GLU A 171 -17.28 5.11 15.31
CA GLU A 171 -16.94 6.20 16.22
C GLU A 171 -17.36 7.54 15.62
N GLU A 172 -17.99 8.38 16.43
CA GLU A 172 -18.35 9.74 16.01
C GLU A 172 -17.11 10.65 16.04
N MET A 173 -16.82 11.28 14.92
CA MET A 173 -15.82 12.34 14.83
C MET A 173 -16.50 13.70 14.67
N VAL A 174 -16.02 14.68 15.41
CA VAL A 174 -16.44 16.07 15.26
C VAL A 174 -15.30 16.85 14.62
N ASN A 175 -15.54 17.49 13.49
CA ASN A 175 -14.58 18.40 12.89
C ASN A 175 -14.44 19.65 13.78
N PRO A 176 -13.27 19.91 14.39
CA PRO A 176 -13.11 21.00 15.33
C PRO A 176 -13.27 22.39 14.69
N ALA A 177 -13.10 22.51 13.38
CA ALA A 177 -13.21 23.79 12.65
C ALA A 177 -14.64 24.10 12.21
N THR A 178 -15.44 23.08 11.86
CA THR A 178 -16.80 23.24 11.30
C THR A 178 -17.91 22.79 12.25
N GLY A 179 -17.58 22.02 13.29
CA GLY A 179 -18.57 21.36 14.16
C GLY A 179 -19.32 20.21 13.49
N GLU A 180 -18.98 19.86 12.28
CA GLU A 180 -19.61 18.78 11.52
C GLU A 180 -19.32 17.42 12.19
N ARG A 181 -20.37 16.62 12.34
CA ARG A 181 -20.29 15.26 12.92
C ARG A 181 -20.28 14.23 11.80
N ARG A 182 -19.31 13.32 11.85
CA ARG A 182 -19.19 12.24 10.89
C ARG A 182 -18.88 10.94 11.63
N MET A 183 -19.62 9.88 11.28
CA MET A 183 -19.27 8.51 11.72
C MET A 183 -18.11 7.98 10.90
N ARG A 184 -17.14 7.35 11.55
CA ARG A 184 -16.07 6.63 10.88
C ARG A 184 -16.03 5.17 11.35
N PRO A 185 -15.71 4.23 10.47
CA PRO A 185 -15.44 2.87 10.88
C PRO A 185 -14.14 2.83 11.71
N ILE A 186 -14.19 2.06 12.79
CA ILE A 186 -13.05 1.76 13.64
C ILE A 186 -12.92 0.27 13.87
N MET A 187 -11.76 -0.17 14.30
CA MET A 187 -11.50 -1.53 14.73
C MET A 187 -11.99 -1.73 16.17
N ASN A 188 -12.71 -2.83 16.42
CA ASN A 188 -12.93 -3.33 17.76
C ASN A 188 -11.64 -4.01 18.24
N VAL A 189 -10.79 -3.25 18.91
CA VAL A 189 -9.45 -3.69 19.31
C VAL A 189 -9.51 -4.91 20.23
N ASP A 190 -10.48 -5.01 21.13
CA ASP A 190 -10.62 -6.15 22.05
C ASP A 190 -10.94 -7.45 21.32
N GLU A 191 -11.81 -7.40 20.31
CA GLU A 191 -12.16 -8.57 19.48
C GLU A 191 -10.96 -9.01 18.62
N VAL A 192 -10.22 -8.08 18.03
CA VAL A 192 -9.02 -8.39 17.26
C VAL A 192 -7.93 -9.01 18.16
N VAL A 193 -7.70 -8.45 19.34
CA VAL A 193 -6.76 -9.01 20.32
C VAL A 193 -7.22 -10.40 20.77
N SER A 194 -8.54 -10.58 20.98
CA SER A 194 -9.12 -11.88 21.38
C SER A 194 -8.90 -12.95 20.31
N ARG A 195 -9.06 -12.61 19.02
CA ARG A 195 -8.75 -13.54 17.90
C ARG A 195 -7.29 -13.97 17.93
N ILE A 196 -6.37 -13.02 18.09
CA ILE A 196 -4.94 -13.32 18.14
C ILE A 196 -4.62 -14.28 19.32
N VAL A 197 -5.17 -13.98 20.50
CA VAL A 197 -4.97 -14.83 21.69
C VAL A 197 -5.59 -16.21 21.50
N ALA A 198 -6.75 -16.31 20.85
CA ALA A 198 -7.36 -17.59 20.50
C ALA A 198 -6.47 -18.41 19.57
N THR A 199 -5.91 -17.79 18.54
CA THR A 199 -4.91 -18.45 17.64
C THR A 199 -3.69 -18.95 18.43
N MET A 200 -3.15 -18.15 19.34
CA MET A 200 -2.03 -18.56 20.19
C MET A 200 -2.39 -19.79 21.03
N ARG A 201 -3.60 -19.81 21.61
CA ARG A 201 -4.07 -20.94 22.42
C ARG A 201 -4.27 -22.21 21.61
N VAL A 202 -4.90 -22.15 20.44
CA VAL A 202 -5.05 -23.31 19.54
C VAL A 202 -3.68 -23.87 19.19
N ARG A 203 -2.72 -23.01 18.84
CA ARG A 203 -1.35 -23.44 18.55
C ARG A 203 -0.70 -24.18 19.73
N GLU A 204 -0.88 -23.67 20.94
CA GLU A 204 -0.28 -24.26 22.14
C GLU A 204 -1.01 -25.54 22.62
N GLU A 205 -2.34 -25.52 22.63
CA GLU A 205 -3.17 -26.54 23.23
C GLU A 205 -3.48 -27.71 22.26
N GLU A 206 -3.64 -27.41 20.96
CA GLU A 206 -4.05 -28.38 19.95
C GLU A 206 -2.91 -28.79 19.02
N GLU A 207 -2.08 -27.80 18.57
CA GLU A 207 -0.97 -28.08 17.67
C GLU A 207 0.36 -28.40 18.39
N GLY A 208 0.45 -28.18 19.70
CA GLY A 208 1.67 -28.38 20.48
C GLY A 208 2.80 -27.37 20.15
N ARG A 209 2.46 -26.21 19.58
CA ARG A 209 3.39 -25.18 19.12
C ARG A 209 3.27 -23.92 19.99
N GLU A 210 4.17 -23.74 20.92
CA GLU A 210 4.20 -22.58 21.83
C GLU A 210 4.87 -21.34 21.21
N PHE A 211 4.80 -21.18 19.90
CA PHE A 211 5.47 -20.10 19.16
C PHE A 211 4.70 -19.74 17.88
N GLY A 212 5.00 -18.57 17.32
CA GLY A 212 4.43 -18.17 16.03
C GLY A 212 4.78 -16.75 15.63
N VAL A 213 4.44 -16.42 14.39
CA VAL A 213 4.50 -15.08 13.85
C VAL A 213 3.10 -14.65 13.41
N ILE A 214 2.65 -13.52 13.90
CA ILE A 214 1.39 -12.89 13.52
C ILE A 214 1.73 -11.66 12.67
N VAL A 215 1.10 -11.53 11.51
CA VAL A 215 1.29 -10.39 10.60
C VAL A 215 0.13 -9.41 10.76
N LEU A 216 0.45 -8.14 10.92
CA LEU A 216 -0.52 -7.04 10.90
C LEU A 216 -0.21 -6.08 9.75
N ALA A 217 -1.23 -5.68 8.98
CA ALA A 217 -1.08 -4.60 8.01
C ALA A 217 -1.00 -3.23 8.71
N GLU A 218 -0.06 -2.37 8.32
CA GLU A 218 0.06 -1.01 8.91
C GLU A 218 -1.21 -0.18 8.73
N GLY A 219 -2.00 -0.44 7.67
CA GLY A 219 -3.25 0.23 7.40
C GLY A 219 -4.30 0.08 8.50
N LEU A 220 -4.18 -0.93 9.36
CA LEU A 220 -5.03 -1.09 10.55
C LEU A 220 -4.95 0.12 11.49
N ALA A 221 -3.86 0.88 11.46
CA ALA A 221 -3.72 2.09 12.25
C ALA A 221 -4.79 3.16 11.94
N GLU A 222 -5.27 3.23 10.69
CA GLU A 222 -6.36 4.12 10.29
C GLU A 222 -7.71 3.73 10.92
N TYR A 223 -7.84 2.50 11.38
CA TYR A 223 -9.05 1.96 12.04
C TYR A 223 -8.96 2.01 13.57
N LEU A 224 -7.86 2.51 14.15
CA LEU A 224 -7.77 2.63 15.60
C LEU A 224 -8.77 3.67 16.13
N PRO A 225 -9.43 3.40 17.28
CA PRO A 225 -10.21 4.41 18.00
C PRO A 225 -9.35 5.65 18.36
N MET A 226 -9.99 6.81 18.44
CA MET A 226 -9.30 8.08 18.78
C MET A 226 -8.56 8.03 20.12
N THR A 227 -8.98 7.17 21.03
CA THR A 227 -8.30 6.95 22.32
C THR A 227 -6.86 6.46 22.16
N TYR A 228 -6.54 5.75 21.08
CA TYR A 228 -5.18 5.29 20.75
C TYR A 228 -4.41 6.26 19.86
N LEU A 229 -5.08 7.26 19.29
CA LEU A 229 -4.51 8.21 18.33
C LEU A 229 -4.16 9.57 18.96
N GLN A 230 -4.33 9.72 20.27
CA GLN A 230 -4.01 10.97 20.97
C GLN A 230 -2.52 11.30 20.82
N GLY A 231 -2.22 12.50 20.29
CA GLY A 231 -0.85 12.98 20.08
C GLY A 231 -0.19 12.50 18.78
N VAL A 232 -0.88 11.74 17.94
CA VAL A 232 -0.38 11.35 16.60
C VAL A 232 -0.61 12.50 15.63
N GLU A 233 0.45 12.97 15.00
CA GLU A 233 0.37 14.02 13.99
C GLU A 233 -0.22 13.49 12.67
N ARG A 234 -0.70 14.42 11.84
CA ARG A 234 -1.08 14.12 10.45
C ARG A 234 0.01 14.60 9.51
N ASP A 235 0.23 13.85 8.45
CA ASP A 235 1.18 14.22 7.40
C ASP A 235 0.66 15.39 6.57
N GLU A 236 1.48 15.88 5.64
CA GLU A 236 1.13 16.99 4.75
C GLU A 236 -0.11 16.74 3.87
N HIS A 237 -0.53 15.48 3.76
CA HIS A 237 -1.70 15.05 2.98
C HIS A 237 -2.95 14.84 3.85
N GLY A 238 -2.83 15.05 5.18
CA GLY A 238 -3.92 14.89 6.14
C GLY A 238 -4.13 13.46 6.63
N HIS A 239 -3.29 12.51 6.22
CA HIS A 239 -3.28 11.15 6.75
C HIS A 239 -2.57 11.11 8.10
N LEU A 240 -2.95 10.15 8.94
CA LEU A 240 -2.21 9.87 10.17
C LEU A 240 -0.74 9.58 9.84
N ALA A 241 0.18 10.14 10.63
CA ALA A 241 1.60 9.81 10.54
C ALA A 241 1.81 8.38 11.08
N ILE A 242 1.33 7.38 10.34
CA ILE A 242 1.28 5.95 10.73
C ILE A 242 2.67 5.46 11.14
N ALA A 243 3.72 5.94 10.48
CA ALA A 243 5.09 5.59 10.84
C ALA A 243 5.51 5.99 12.27
N GLN A 244 4.80 6.93 12.90
CA GLN A 244 4.99 7.30 14.31
C GLN A 244 4.21 6.38 15.26
N LEU A 245 3.20 5.68 14.72
CA LEU A 245 2.32 4.81 15.46
C LEU A 245 2.88 3.39 15.37
N ASN A 246 3.59 2.95 16.38
CA ASN A 246 4.10 1.59 16.44
C ASN A 246 2.95 0.63 16.81
N LEU A 247 2.18 0.23 15.79
CA LEU A 247 1.00 -0.65 15.93
C LEU A 247 1.40 -1.99 16.54
N SER A 248 2.49 -2.57 16.06
CA SER A 248 3.00 -3.86 16.56
C SER A 248 3.37 -3.80 18.03
N ARG A 249 3.94 -2.70 18.52
CA ARG A 249 4.24 -2.50 19.94
C ARG A 249 2.99 -2.33 20.80
N LEU A 250 2.01 -1.59 20.27
CA LEU A 250 0.72 -1.45 20.96
C LEU A 250 0.04 -2.80 21.14
N PHE A 251 -0.11 -3.54 20.03
CA PHE A 251 -0.79 -4.84 20.04
C PHE A 251 -0.01 -5.89 20.84
N SER A 252 1.32 -5.93 20.78
CA SER A 252 2.10 -6.89 21.57
C SER A 252 1.84 -6.78 23.05
N ARG A 253 1.67 -5.55 23.56
CA ARG A 253 1.29 -5.32 24.97
C ARG A 253 -0.12 -5.80 25.26
N LEU A 254 -1.10 -5.40 24.45
CA LEU A 254 -2.50 -5.80 24.65
C LEU A 254 -2.70 -7.32 24.58
N ILE A 255 -2.02 -7.99 23.65
CA ILE A 255 -2.04 -9.44 23.49
C ILE A 255 -1.42 -10.13 24.73
N ALA A 256 -0.26 -9.67 25.20
CA ALA A 256 0.37 -10.27 26.37
C ALA A 256 -0.47 -10.10 27.65
N GLU A 257 -1.12 -8.95 27.82
CA GLU A 257 -2.04 -8.68 28.92
C GLU A 257 -3.28 -9.61 28.85
N LYS A 258 -3.95 -9.66 27.69
CA LYS A 258 -5.14 -10.51 27.46
C LYS A 258 -4.82 -11.99 27.60
N TYR A 259 -3.69 -12.45 27.05
CA TYR A 259 -3.23 -13.82 27.19
C TYR A 259 -3.04 -14.21 28.68
N ASN A 260 -2.36 -13.33 29.45
CA ASN A 260 -2.15 -13.57 30.89
C ASN A 260 -3.48 -13.59 31.66
N GLN A 261 -4.41 -12.69 31.35
CA GLN A 261 -5.75 -12.67 31.97
C GLN A 261 -6.53 -13.96 31.72
N LEU A 262 -6.47 -14.51 30.52
CA LEU A 262 -7.25 -15.69 30.14
C LEU A 262 -6.60 -17.00 30.60
N THR A 263 -5.28 -17.08 30.62
CA THR A 263 -4.54 -18.34 30.87
C THR A 263 -3.84 -18.40 32.21
N GLY A 264 -3.65 -17.27 32.89
CA GLY A 264 -2.79 -17.15 34.06
C GLY A 264 -1.28 -17.27 33.75
N ARG A 265 -0.90 -17.43 32.46
CA ARG A 265 0.49 -17.61 32.01
C ARG A 265 1.03 -16.31 31.40
N LYS A 266 2.33 -16.14 31.45
CA LYS A 266 3.01 -15.06 30.74
C LYS A 266 3.61 -15.63 29.45
N ARG A 267 3.34 -14.94 28.34
CA ARG A 267 3.93 -15.28 27.05
C ARG A 267 4.65 -14.04 26.49
N LYS A 268 5.89 -14.21 26.04
CA LYS A 268 6.64 -13.12 25.40
C LYS A 268 6.04 -12.89 24.01
N VAL A 269 5.58 -11.66 23.76
CA VAL A 269 5.11 -11.17 22.45
C VAL A 269 5.95 -9.95 22.09
N THR A 270 6.68 -10.04 20.97
CA THR A 270 7.59 -8.98 20.53
C THR A 270 7.05 -8.35 19.25
N GLY A 271 6.75 -7.05 19.28
CA GLY A 271 6.32 -6.28 18.12
C GLY A 271 7.50 -5.69 17.37
N LEU A 272 7.47 -5.75 16.04
CA LEU A 272 8.45 -5.13 15.15
C LEU A 272 7.78 -4.69 13.84
N GLN A 273 8.39 -3.69 13.19
CA GLN A 273 7.95 -3.19 11.88
C GLN A 273 8.87 -3.73 10.79
N LEU A 274 8.26 -4.29 9.73
CA LEU A 274 8.93 -4.78 8.53
C LEU A 274 8.50 -3.95 7.33
N GLY A 275 9.45 -3.46 6.52
CA GLY A 275 9.03 -2.74 5.33
C GLY A 275 10.09 -1.96 4.58
N TYR A 276 10.84 -1.08 5.21
CA TYR A 276 11.84 -0.25 4.53
C TYR A 276 12.93 -1.06 3.83
N GLU A 277 13.35 -2.18 4.39
CA GLU A 277 14.29 -3.14 3.82
C GLU A 277 13.78 -3.74 2.50
N ALA A 278 12.47 -3.88 2.35
CA ALA A 278 11.85 -4.42 1.14
C ALA A 278 11.89 -3.44 -0.05
N ARG A 279 11.96 -2.11 0.20
CA ARG A 279 11.87 -1.09 -0.87
C ARG A 279 13.05 -1.07 -1.82
N CYS A 280 14.23 -1.44 -1.33
CA CYS A 280 15.47 -1.47 -2.12
C CYS A 280 16.16 -2.83 -2.05
N ALA A 281 15.40 -3.89 -1.82
CA ALA A 281 15.89 -5.26 -1.87
C ALA A 281 16.32 -5.66 -3.29
N GLN A 282 17.07 -6.76 -3.39
CA GLN A 282 17.43 -7.33 -4.68
C GLN A 282 16.17 -7.68 -5.47
N PRO A 283 15.98 -7.18 -6.69
CA PRO A 283 14.77 -7.40 -7.47
C PRO A 283 14.49 -8.88 -7.68
N HIS A 284 13.26 -9.29 -7.38
CA HIS A 284 12.75 -10.61 -7.70
C HIS A 284 12.64 -10.79 -9.23
N ALA A 285 12.91 -12.00 -9.74
CA ALA A 285 12.92 -12.27 -11.17
C ALA A 285 11.61 -11.85 -11.88
N PHE A 286 10.46 -12.04 -11.22
CA PHE A 286 9.17 -11.61 -11.75
C PHE A 286 9.12 -10.08 -11.92
N ASP A 287 9.57 -9.31 -10.94
CA ASP A 287 9.60 -7.84 -11.04
C ASP A 287 10.56 -7.35 -12.13
N VAL A 288 11.67 -8.06 -12.38
CA VAL A 288 12.57 -7.74 -13.51
C VAL A 288 11.87 -7.92 -14.85
N MET A 289 11.10 -9.01 -15.01
CA MET A 289 10.29 -9.24 -16.22
C MET A 289 9.16 -8.22 -16.33
N LEU A 290 8.41 -8.00 -15.25
CA LEU A 290 7.30 -7.05 -15.18
C LEU A 290 7.76 -5.62 -15.50
N GLY A 291 8.84 -5.15 -14.86
CA GLY A 291 9.40 -3.81 -15.13
C GLY A 291 9.88 -3.66 -16.57
N SER A 292 10.45 -4.73 -17.16
CA SER A 292 10.85 -4.73 -18.58
C SER A 292 9.62 -4.59 -19.49
N GLN A 293 8.55 -5.34 -19.22
CA GLN A 293 7.32 -5.28 -20.00
C GLN A 293 6.59 -3.93 -19.84
N LEU A 294 6.56 -3.37 -18.62
CA LEU A 294 6.04 -2.01 -18.40
C LEU A 294 6.80 -0.96 -19.23
N GLY A 295 8.12 -1.08 -19.30
CA GLY A 295 8.97 -0.19 -20.12
C GLY A 295 8.67 -0.32 -21.62
N VAL A 296 8.51 -1.54 -22.13
CA VAL A 296 8.08 -1.80 -23.53
C VAL A 296 6.68 -1.23 -23.77
N GLY A 297 5.76 -1.42 -22.81
CA GLY A 297 4.41 -0.87 -22.90
C GLY A 297 4.39 0.66 -22.95
N ALA A 298 5.22 1.34 -22.17
CA ALA A 298 5.34 2.80 -22.24
C ALA A 298 5.83 3.27 -23.62
N PHE A 299 6.84 2.59 -24.18
CA PHE A 299 7.33 2.90 -25.54
C PHE A 299 6.21 2.70 -26.58
N ARG A 300 5.55 1.56 -26.55
CA ARG A 300 4.44 1.27 -27.50
C ARG A 300 3.32 2.29 -27.37
N ALA A 301 2.89 2.58 -26.14
CA ALA A 301 1.83 3.56 -25.88
C ALA A 301 2.18 4.94 -26.46
N LEU A 302 3.37 5.44 -26.20
CA LEU A 302 3.76 6.80 -26.61
C LEU A 302 4.19 6.91 -28.07
N VAL A 303 4.99 5.94 -28.57
CA VAL A 303 5.64 6.03 -29.87
C VAL A 303 4.81 5.38 -30.98
N GLU A 304 4.30 4.18 -30.73
CA GLU A 304 3.57 3.41 -31.75
C GLU A 304 2.09 3.78 -31.79
N GLU A 305 1.41 3.80 -30.63
CA GLU A 305 -0.04 3.95 -30.54
C GLU A 305 -0.49 5.40 -30.24
N LYS A 306 0.44 6.31 -29.94
CA LYS A 306 0.18 7.74 -29.65
C LYS A 306 -0.86 7.96 -28.52
N ARG A 307 -0.85 7.10 -27.51
CA ARG A 307 -1.75 7.19 -26.36
C ARG A 307 -1.38 8.33 -25.43
N ASN A 308 -2.37 8.85 -24.73
CA ASN A 308 -2.21 9.88 -23.70
C ASN A 308 -3.18 9.62 -22.54
N GLY A 309 -2.75 9.84 -21.30
CA GLY A 309 -3.61 9.70 -20.14
C GLY A 309 -3.95 8.25 -19.80
N VAL A 310 -3.00 7.34 -19.96
CA VAL A 310 -3.19 5.93 -19.65
C VAL A 310 -2.11 5.42 -18.67
N MET A 311 -2.51 4.48 -17.82
CA MET A 311 -1.59 3.64 -17.08
C MET A 311 -1.24 2.42 -17.93
N VAL A 312 0.05 2.13 -18.08
CA VAL A 312 0.49 0.86 -18.65
C VAL A 312 0.24 -0.23 -17.62
N SER A 313 -0.52 -1.19 -18.01
CA SER A 313 -0.92 -2.32 -17.19
C SER A 313 -0.46 -3.64 -17.80
N ILE A 314 -0.36 -4.64 -16.96
CA ILE A 314 -0.01 -6.00 -17.33
C ILE A 314 -0.98 -6.95 -16.64
N VAL A 315 -1.55 -7.85 -17.44
CA VAL A 315 -2.55 -8.82 -16.99
C VAL A 315 -2.17 -10.24 -17.47
N GLY A 316 -2.67 -11.25 -16.77
CA GLY A 316 -2.49 -12.65 -17.14
C GLY A 316 -1.00 -13.04 -17.28
N GLN A 317 -0.61 -13.48 -18.46
CA GLN A 317 0.74 -13.98 -18.75
C GLN A 317 1.67 -12.88 -19.30
N LEU A 318 1.70 -11.73 -18.64
CA LEU A 318 2.46 -10.54 -19.02
C LEU A 318 1.91 -9.85 -20.29
N ASP A 319 0.63 -9.97 -20.56
CA ASP A 319 -0.02 -9.26 -21.66
C ASP A 319 -0.18 -7.77 -21.34
N LEU A 320 0.18 -6.92 -22.30
CA LEU A 320 0.04 -5.48 -22.16
C LEU A 320 -1.43 -5.05 -22.24
N ASN A 321 -1.83 -4.19 -21.33
CA ASN A 321 -3.09 -3.50 -21.30
C ASN A 321 -2.87 -2.02 -20.99
N TYR A 322 -3.79 -1.16 -21.38
CA TYR A 322 -3.71 0.28 -21.13
C TYR A 322 -5.01 0.75 -20.48
N VAL A 323 -4.91 1.18 -19.25
CA VAL A 323 -6.07 1.62 -18.45
C VAL A 323 -6.13 3.15 -18.48
N PRO A 324 -7.22 3.77 -18.97
CA PRO A 324 -7.39 5.21 -18.92
C PRO A 324 -7.32 5.76 -17.49
N PHE A 325 -6.75 6.95 -17.31
CA PHE A 325 -6.69 7.57 -15.98
C PHE A 325 -8.08 7.80 -15.37
N GLU A 326 -9.08 8.05 -16.20
CA GLU A 326 -10.49 8.24 -15.80
C GLU A 326 -11.12 6.99 -15.16
N ASP A 327 -10.61 5.79 -15.47
CA ASP A 327 -11.04 4.54 -14.83
C ASP A 327 -10.32 4.28 -13.49
N LEU A 328 -9.27 5.03 -13.20
CA LEU A 328 -8.41 4.85 -12.03
C LEU A 328 -8.58 5.92 -10.97
N VAL A 329 -9.15 7.06 -11.34
CA VAL A 329 -9.26 8.26 -10.49
C VAL A 329 -10.71 8.73 -10.50
N ASP A 330 -11.26 8.93 -9.30
CA ASP A 330 -12.59 9.51 -9.15
C ASP A 330 -12.65 10.91 -9.80
N PRO A 331 -13.59 11.16 -10.71
CA PRO A 331 -13.60 12.38 -11.52
C PRO A 331 -13.91 13.65 -10.73
N GLU A 332 -14.57 13.55 -9.57
CA GLU A 332 -14.94 14.70 -8.74
C GLU A 332 -13.87 15.00 -7.70
N THR A 333 -13.43 13.99 -6.98
CA THR A 333 -12.49 14.14 -5.87
C THR A 333 -11.03 14.08 -6.30
N LEU A 334 -10.75 13.61 -7.51
CA LEU A 334 -9.42 13.36 -8.06
C LEU A 334 -8.56 12.44 -7.19
N VAL A 335 -9.22 11.53 -6.47
CA VAL A 335 -8.60 10.49 -5.64
C VAL A 335 -8.58 9.17 -6.40
N THR A 336 -7.52 8.42 -6.32
CA THR A 336 -7.41 7.10 -6.94
C THR A 336 -8.32 6.08 -6.27
N VAL A 337 -8.84 5.18 -7.08
CA VAL A 337 -9.64 4.05 -6.61
C VAL A 337 -8.69 2.96 -6.12
N VAL A 338 -8.80 2.62 -4.84
CA VAL A 338 -7.98 1.58 -4.20
C VAL A 338 -8.53 0.20 -4.51
N ARG A 339 -7.64 -0.71 -4.89
CA ARG A 339 -7.96 -2.14 -5.04
C ARG A 339 -7.70 -2.87 -3.74
N TYR A 340 -8.75 -3.16 -3.00
CA TYR A 340 -8.69 -3.99 -1.80
C TYR A 340 -8.58 -5.49 -2.12
N VAL A 341 -8.06 -6.28 -1.18
CA VAL A 341 -8.22 -7.73 -1.22
C VAL A 341 -9.69 -8.04 -1.00
N LYS A 342 -10.30 -8.67 -1.97
CA LYS A 342 -11.73 -9.00 -1.87
C LYS A 342 -11.92 -10.10 -0.82
N PRO A 343 -12.70 -9.86 0.26
CA PRO A 343 -13.07 -10.90 1.20
C PRO A 343 -13.67 -12.12 0.47
N ASP A 344 -13.36 -13.31 0.93
CA ASP A 344 -13.77 -14.58 0.34
C ASP A 344 -13.29 -14.88 -1.09
N SER A 345 -12.41 -14.02 -1.67
CA SER A 345 -11.67 -14.40 -2.89
C SER A 345 -10.72 -15.57 -2.61
N ASP A 346 -10.29 -16.27 -3.66
CA ASP A 346 -9.36 -17.39 -3.51
C ASP A 346 -8.05 -16.98 -2.82
N PHE A 347 -7.55 -15.77 -3.09
CA PHE A 347 -6.35 -15.25 -2.43
C PHE A 347 -6.57 -15.02 -0.92
N HIS A 348 -7.71 -14.45 -0.54
CA HIS A 348 -8.07 -14.26 0.87
C HIS A 348 -8.30 -15.61 1.57
N ARG A 349 -9.05 -16.53 0.93
CA ARG A 349 -9.29 -17.88 1.44
C ARG A 349 -8.01 -18.69 1.61
N LEU A 350 -7.04 -18.53 0.71
CA LEU A 350 -5.74 -19.20 0.83
C LEU A 350 -5.05 -18.81 2.14
N ALA A 351 -5.06 -17.51 2.50
CA ALA A 351 -4.50 -17.08 3.77
C ALA A 351 -5.23 -17.73 4.96
N ARG A 352 -6.57 -17.68 4.94
CA ARG A 352 -7.40 -18.30 6.01
C ARG A 352 -7.18 -19.81 6.15
N PHE A 353 -6.98 -20.50 5.03
CA PHE A 353 -6.74 -21.95 5.02
C PHE A 353 -5.37 -22.35 5.60
N LEU A 354 -4.39 -21.48 5.49
CA LEU A 354 -3.02 -21.71 5.98
C LEU A 354 -2.79 -21.27 7.42
N GLU A 355 -3.71 -20.53 8.00
CA GLU A 355 -3.66 -20.12 9.41
C GLU A 355 -3.99 -21.28 10.35
N SER A 356 -3.63 -21.12 11.63
CA SER A 356 -4.13 -22.02 12.68
C SER A 356 -5.66 -21.87 12.81
N ASP A 357 -6.37 -22.99 12.68
CA ASP A 357 -7.84 -22.99 12.66
C ASP A 357 -8.40 -22.66 14.05
N VAL A 358 -9.03 -21.52 14.16
CA VAL A 358 -9.80 -21.13 15.35
C VAL A 358 -11.26 -21.31 15.00
N ASN A 359 -11.89 -22.34 15.52
CA ASN A 359 -13.34 -22.52 15.42
C ASN A 359 -14.04 -21.28 16.03
N GLU A 360 -14.47 -20.34 15.17
CA GLU A 360 -15.22 -19.13 15.56
C GLU A 360 -16.74 -19.34 15.58
#